data_511e52c9bafbbfc42f5d1c06e8edc11d
#
_entry.id   511e52c9bafbbfc42f5d1c06e8edc11d
#
_cell.length_a   1.000
_cell.length_b   1.000
_cell.length_c   1.000
_cell.angle_alpha   90.00
_cell.angle_beta   90.00
_cell.angle_gamma   90.00
#
_symmetry.space_group_name_H-M   'P 1'
#
loop_
_entity.id
_entity.type
_entity.pdbx_description
1 polymer ?
#
loop_
_entity_poly.entity_id
_entity_poly.type
_entity_poly.pdbx_seq_one_letter_code
_entity_poly.pdbx_strand_id
1 'polypeptide(L)'
;MQSVCSIDKIAGKLNVSAKTIRNDIKELNYLLGGYALISMNKGECKLIVFDQRGFLEIRNKIFQEKDFFNSPQTRMAYLFWQLMNAKEPYLTDDLSEEMKVGRTTAISDLNKLRKIIDKYQLKIKGKANTGLRLIGDELHIRLFILENIY
;
A
#
# COMPACT_ATOMS: atom_id res chain seq x y z
N MET A 1 10.75 -5.30 -8.69
CA MET A 1 9.89 -5.05 -9.87
C MET A 1 9.78 -3.55 -10.10
N GLN A 2 10.03 -3.12 -11.31
CA GLN A 2 9.89 -1.71 -11.67
C GLN A 2 8.54 -1.54 -12.38
N SER A 3 7.54 -1.03 -11.68
CA SER A 3 6.26 -0.69 -12.28
C SER A 3 6.27 0.76 -12.75
N VAL A 4 5.86 0.99 -13.99
CA VAL A 4 5.64 2.31 -14.56
C VAL A 4 4.15 2.62 -14.47
N CYS A 5 3.79 3.82 -14.03
CA CYS A 5 2.41 4.23 -13.86
C CYS A 5 2.14 5.56 -14.56
N SER A 6 0.98 5.67 -15.21
CA SER A 6 0.55 6.93 -15.83
C SER A 6 0.10 7.92 -14.75
N ILE A 7 0.61 9.15 -14.82
CA ILE A 7 0.19 10.26 -13.95
C ILE A 7 -1.29 10.54 -14.11
N ASP A 8 -1.80 10.51 -15.34
CA ASP A 8 -3.22 10.75 -15.63
C ASP A 8 -4.10 9.65 -15.02
N LYS A 9 -3.66 8.40 -15.05
CA LYS A 9 -4.36 7.28 -14.42
C LYS A 9 -4.44 7.44 -12.90
N ILE A 10 -3.35 7.85 -12.25
CA ILE A 10 -3.33 8.14 -10.82
C ILE A 10 -4.25 9.30 -10.49
N ALA A 11 -4.15 10.39 -11.24
CA ALA A 11 -5.00 11.57 -11.07
C ALA A 11 -6.49 11.22 -11.17
N GLY A 12 -6.87 10.39 -12.14
CA GLY A 12 -8.24 9.91 -12.29
C GLY A 12 -8.71 9.08 -11.10
N LYS A 13 -7.87 8.17 -10.60
CA LYS A 13 -8.19 7.34 -9.42
C LYS A 13 -8.37 8.16 -8.14
N LEU A 14 -7.57 9.21 -7.96
CA LEU A 14 -7.62 10.06 -6.77
C LEU A 14 -8.56 11.26 -6.93
N ASN A 15 -9.17 11.42 -8.10
CA ASN A 15 -10.04 12.53 -8.43
C ASN A 15 -9.39 13.91 -8.20
N VAL A 16 -8.16 14.05 -8.69
CA VAL A 16 -7.35 15.26 -8.63
C VAL A 16 -6.75 15.56 -10.00
N SER A 17 -6.16 16.75 -10.18
CA SER A 17 -5.49 17.11 -11.42
C SER A 17 -4.12 16.43 -11.56
N ALA A 18 -3.64 16.26 -12.80
CA ALA A 18 -2.28 15.78 -13.05
C ALA A 18 -1.21 16.72 -12.46
N LYS A 19 -1.49 18.02 -12.40
CA LYS A 19 -0.61 19.01 -11.74
C LYS A 19 -0.49 18.73 -10.25
N THR A 20 -1.58 18.38 -9.57
CA THR A 20 -1.59 17.98 -8.16
C THR A 20 -0.70 16.76 -7.96
N ILE A 21 -0.84 15.72 -8.79
CA ILE A 21 0.00 14.51 -8.70
C ILE A 21 1.48 14.85 -8.87
N ARG A 22 1.84 15.72 -9.82
CA ARG A 22 3.25 16.14 -10.00
C ARG A 22 3.80 16.87 -8.78
N ASN A 23 2.99 17.72 -8.15
CA ASN A 23 3.38 18.39 -6.92
C ASN A 23 3.54 17.41 -5.76
N ASP A 24 2.59 16.49 -5.60
CA ASP A 24 2.65 15.45 -4.57
C ASP A 24 3.89 14.57 -4.73
N ILE A 25 4.24 14.21 -5.97
CA ILE A 25 5.48 13.45 -6.26
C ILE A 25 6.72 14.23 -5.83
N LYS A 26 6.77 15.54 -6.05
CA LYS A 26 7.90 16.37 -5.57
C LYS A 26 8.02 16.37 -4.05
N GLU A 27 6.90 16.48 -3.35
CA GLU A 27 6.87 16.40 -1.89
C GLU A 27 7.29 15.01 -1.40
N LEU A 28 6.78 13.95 -2.02
CA LEU A 28 7.18 12.58 -1.70
C LEU A 28 8.68 12.37 -1.93
N ASN A 29 9.24 12.87 -3.03
CA ASN A 29 10.67 12.75 -3.30
C ASN A 29 11.51 13.46 -2.23
N TYR A 30 11.03 14.58 -1.71
CA TYR A 30 11.67 15.25 -0.58
C TYR A 30 11.67 14.36 0.67
N LEU A 31 10.53 13.74 0.97
CA LEU A 31 10.37 12.84 2.12
C LEU A 31 11.19 11.55 1.97
N LEU A 32 11.34 11.04 0.76
CA LEU A 32 12.10 9.82 0.47
C LEU A 32 13.62 9.97 0.70
N GLY A 33 14.11 11.20 0.79
CA GLY A 33 15.43 11.53 1.36
C GLY A 33 16.64 10.88 0.71
N GLY A 34 16.56 10.48 -0.55
CA GLY A 34 17.66 9.81 -1.27
C GLY A 34 17.66 8.29 -1.13
N TYR A 35 16.79 7.69 -0.33
CA TYR A 35 16.63 6.24 -0.29
C TYR A 35 15.84 5.68 -1.47
N ALA A 36 14.98 6.51 -2.04
CA ALA A 36 14.19 6.20 -3.23
C ALA A 36 13.87 7.49 -3.99
N LEU A 37 13.46 7.34 -5.23
CA LEU A 37 13.06 8.45 -6.10
C LEU A 37 11.86 8.02 -6.95
N ILE A 38 10.85 8.84 -7.03
CA ILE A 38 9.80 8.73 -8.04
C ILE A 38 10.22 9.60 -9.22
N SER A 39 10.70 8.97 -10.29
CA SER A 39 11.05 9.67 -11.53
C SER A 39 9.80 9.94 -12.36
N MET A 40 9.75 11.09 -13.01
CA MET A 40 8.67 11.47 -13.94
C MET A 40 9.25 11.69 -15.34
N ASN A 41 8.65 11.04 -16.32
CA ASN A 41 9.04 11.21 -17.71
C ASN A 41 7.81 11.04 -18.63
N LYS A 42 7.55 12.04 -19.49
CA LYS A 42 6.48 12.00 -20.53
C LYS A 42 5.10 11.55 -19.99
N GLY A 43 4.70 12.04 -18.83
CA GLY A 43 3.41 11.70 -18.22
C GLY A 43 3.36 10.35 -17.49
N GLU A 44 4.49 9.68 -17.39
CA GLU A 44 4.65 8.44 -16.61
C GLU A 44 5.51 8.69 -15.38
N CYS A 45 5.28 7.91 -14.33
CA CYS A 45 6.12 7.92 -13.13
C CYS A 45 6.56 6.49 -12.77
N LYS A 46 7.73 6.40 -12.13
CA LYS A 46 8.36 5.15 -11.77
C LYS A 46 9.10 5.30 -10.43
N LEU A 47 8.86 4.38 -9.52
CA LEU A 47 9.60 4.30 -8.27
C LEU A 47 10.93 3.58 -8.49
N ILE A 48 12.01 4.22 -8.07
CA ILE A 48 13.37 3.68 -8.06
C ILE A 48 13.83 3.64 -6.62
N VAL A 49 14.14 2.46 -6.11
CA VAL A 49 14.62 2.27 -4.73
C VAL A 49 16.14 2.06 -4.77
N PHE A 50 16.89 2.94 -4.13
CA PHE A 50 18.35 2.88 -4.03
C PHE A 50 18.80 2.11 -2.78
N ASP A 51 18.08 2.29 -1.67
CA ASP A 51 18.29 1.61 -0.40
C ASP A 51 16.98 1.04 0.12
N GLN A 52 16.83 -0.27 0.02
CA GLN A 52 15.60 -0.98 0.40
C GLN A 52 15.25 -0.79 1.87
N ARG A 53 16.24 -0.83 2.75
CA ARG A 53 16.03 -0.69 4.20
C ARG A 53 15.59 0.72 4.56
N GLY A 54 16.31 1.71 4.07
CA GLY A 54 15.97 3.12 4.31
C GLY A 54 14.62 3.49 3.73
N PHE A 55 14.28 2.98 2.54
CA PHE A 55 12.96 3.16 1.93
C PHE A 55 11.84 2.59 2.80
N LEU A 56 12.00 1.38 3.33
CA LEU A 56 11.00 0.76 4.19
C LEU A 56 10.80 1.54 5.50
N GLU A 57 11.87 2.04 6.10
CA GLU A 57 11.79 2.87 7.31
C GLU A 57 11.03 4.18 7.06
N ILE A 58 11.35 4.88 5.98
CA ILE A 58 10.66 6.12 5.60
C ILE A 58 9.21 5.87 5.25
N ARG A 59 8.92 4.83 4.47
CA ARG A 59 7.56 4.45 4.13
C ARG A 59 6.72 4.21 5.39
N ASN A 60 7.27 3.49 6.37
CA ASN A 60 6.56 3.24 7.63
C ASN A 60 6.31 4.52 8.42
N LYS A 61 7.25 5.46 8.43
CA LYS A 61 7.04 6.78 9.05
C LYS A 61 5.91 7.56 8.38
N ILE A 62 5.88 7.59 7.06
CA ILE A 62 4.81 8.27 6.29
C ILE A 62 3.44 7.65 6.64
N PHE A 63 3.35 6.32 6.69
CA PHE A 63 2.12 5.63 7.05
C PHE A 63 1.69 5.85 8.51
N GLN A 64 2.59 6.19 9.40
CA GLN A 64 2.28 6.49 10.81
C GLN A 64 1.79 7.91 11.06
N GLU A 65 1.83 8.80 10.08
CA GLU A 65 1.30 10.15 10.23
C GLU A 65 -0.21 10.14 10.50
N LYS A 66 -0.63 11.02 11.42
CA LYS A 66 -1.92 10.95 12.12
C LYS A 66 -3.17 10.89 11.24
N ASP A 67 -3.10 11.44 10.01
CA ASP A 67 -4.23 11.52 9.09
C ASP A 67 -4.21 10.46 7.98
N PHE A 68 -3.12 9.72 7.89
CA PHE A 68 -2.91 8.77 6.79
C PHE A 68 -3.95 7.63 6.81
N PHE A 69 -4.29 7.14 8.00
CA PHE A 69 -5.21 6.01 8.15
C PHE A 69 -6.68 6.41 8.32
N ASN A 70 -7.04 7.67 8.08
CA ASN A 70 -8.45 8.11 8.09
C ASN A 70 -9.24 7.57 6.87
N SER A 71 -8.55 7.30 5.76
CA SER A 71 -9.17 6.74 4.55
C SER A 71 -9.23 5.20 4.62
N PRO A 72 -10.39 4.58 4.40
CA PRO A 72 -10.50 3.13 4.28
C PRO A 72 -9.63 2.56 3.16
N GLN A 73 -9.47 3.27 2.04
CA GLN A 73 -8.63 2.85 0.92
C GLN A 73 -7.16 2.79 1.32
N THR A 74 -6.69 3.77 2.05
CA THR A 74 -5.30 3.79 2.56
C THR A 74 -5.06 2.65 3.54
N ARG A 75 -5.99 2.39 4.45
CA ARG A 75 -5.89 1.27 5.39
C ARG A 75 -5.87 -0.07 4.66
N MET A 76 -6.71 -0.24 3.64
CA MET A 76 -6.76 -1.46 2.83
C MET A 76 -5.43 -1.70 2.09
N ALA A 77 -4.86 -0.67 1.47
CA ALA A 77 -3.56 -0.75 0.81
C ALA A 77 -2.45 -1.10 1.79
N TYR A 78 -2.46 -0.51 2.98
CA TYR A 78 -1.52 -0.82 4.05
C TYR A 78 -1.62 -2.27 4.53
N LEU A 79 -2.84 -2.74 4.81
CA LEU A 79 -3.10 -4.12 5.22
C LEU A 79 -2.57 -5.13 4.18
N PHE A 80 -2.88 -4.91 2.91
CA PHE A 80 -2.40 -5.77 1.83
C PHE A 80 -0.87 -5.78 1.77
N TRP A 81 -0.25 -4.61 1.86
CA TRP A 81 1.20 -4.47 1.80
C TRP A 81 1.89 -5.15 2.98
N GLN A 82 1.38 -5.00 4.19
CA GLN A 82 1.94 -5.65 5.37
C GLN A 82 1.81 -7.18 5.30
N LEU A 83 0.66 -7.68 4.89
CA LEU A 83 0.45 -9.11 4.72
C LEU A 83 1.32 -9.71 3.61
N MET A 84 1.52 -8.96 2.52
CA MET A 84 2.37 -9.40 1.40
C MET A 84 3.85 -9.53 1.82
N ASN A 85 4.34 -8.63 2.67
CA ASN A 85 5.74 -8.60 3.10
C ASN A 85 6.00 -9.35 4.41
N ALA A 86 4.97 -9.87 5.06
CA ALA A 86 5.12 -10.54 6.34
C ALA A 86 5.86 -11.88 6.19
N LYS A 87 6.92 -12.07 6.95
CA LYS A 87 7.65 -13.36 7.05
C LYS A 87 6.94 -14.34 7.97
N GLU A 88 6.27 -13.82 8.97
CA GLU A 88 5.50 -14.57 9.95
C GLU A 88 4.02 -14.19 9.88
N PRO A 89 3.09 -15.04 10.39
CA PRO A 89 1.68 -14.67 10.46
C PRO A 89 1.46 -13.37 11.22
N TYR A 90 0.64 -12.48 10.65
CA TYR A 90 0.41 -11.15 11.21
C TYR A 90 -0.82 -11.14 12.10
N LEU A 91 -0.71 -10.66 13.34
CA LEU A 91 -1.84 -10.57 14.25
C LEU A 91 -2.72 -9.36 13.93
N THR A 92 -4.03 -9.53 14.04
CA THR A 92 -4.99 -8.44 13.79
C THR A 92 -4.79 -7.29 14.79
N ASP A 93 -4.42 -7.61 16.03
CA ASP A 93 -4.19 -6.58 17.05
C ASP A 93 -2.98 -5.71 16.69
N ASP A 94 -1.89 -6.31 16.20
CA ASP A 94 -0.72 -5.55 15.73
C ASP A 94 -1.08 -4.62 14.57
N LEU A 95 -1.87 -5.09 13.61
CA LEU A 95 -2.35 -4.27 12.49
C LEU A 95 -3.23 -3.11 12.96
N SER A 96 -4.11 -3.34 13.92
CA SER A 96 -4.97 -2.29 14.46
C SER A 96 -4.18 -1.22 15.21
N GLU A 97 -3.18 -1.62 15.99
CA GLU A 97 -2.27 -0.69 16.69
C GLU A 97 -1.43 0.14 15.72
N GLU A 98 -0.86 -0.49 14.70
CA GLU A 98 -0.06 0.19 13.67
C GLU A 98 -0.87 1.24 12.91
N MET A 99 -2.11 0.91 12.56
CA MET A 99 -3.02 1.84 11.89
C MET A 99 -3.71 2.84 12.84
N LYS A 100 -3.51 2.69 14.14
CA LYS A 100 -4.17 3.53 15.18
C LYS A 100 -5.69 3.54 15.04
N VAL A 101 -6.27 2.39 14.76
CA VAL A 101 -7.72 2.17 14.67
C VAL A 101 -8.17 1.12 15.67
N GLY A 102 -9.47 1.07 15.94
CA GLY A 102 -10.03 0.00 16.78
C GLY A 102 -9.98 -1.36 16.08
N ARG A 103 -9.94 -2.42 16.88
CA ARG A 103 -9.95 -3.81 16.39
C ARG A 103 -11.12 -4.10 15.44
N THR A 104 -12.31 -3.59 15.78
CA THR A 104 -13.52 -3.72 14.95
C THR A 104 -13.32 -3.11 13.56
N THR A 105 -12.71 -1.94 13.47
CA THR A 105 -12.38 -1.29 12.20
C THR A 105 -11.38 -2.11 11.39
N ALA A 106 -10.32 -2.61 12.02
CA ALA A 106 -9.34 -3.46 11.37
C ALA A 106 -9.96 -4.75 10.81
N ILE A 107 -10.83 -5.41 11.57
CA ILE A 107 -11.56 -6.60 11.12
C ILE A 107 -12.49 -6.28 9.96
N SER A 108 -13.21 -5.16 10.01
CA SER A 108 -14.06 -4.70 8.93
C SER A 108 -13.27 -4.45 7.65
N ASP A 109 -12.13 -3.78 7.75
CA ASP A 109 -11.24 -3.51 6.62
C ASP A 109 -10.66 -4.81 6.04
N LEU A 110 -10.26 -5.76 6.88
CA LEU A 110 -9.79 -7.08 6.45
C LEU A 110 -10.88 -7.85 5.69
N ASN A 111 -12.12 -7.80 6.16
CA ASN A 111 -13.24 -8.47 5.49
C ASN A 111 -13.54 -7.85 4.12
N LYS A 112 -13.43 -6.53 4.00
CA LYS A 112 -13.55 -5.83 2.71
C LYS A 112 -12.40 -6.22 1.78
N LEU A 113 -11.17 -6.25 2.29
CA LEU A 113 -10.01 -6.67 1.53
C LEU A 113 -10.15 -8.10 1.03
N ARG A 114 -10.59 -9.04 1.86
CA ARG A 114 -10.84 -10.43 1.47
C ARG A 114 -11.77 -10.54 0.27
N LYS A 115 -12.86 -9.76 0.24
CA LYS A 115 -13.82 -9.75 -0.88
C LYS A 115 -13.19 -9.23 -2.17
N ILE A 116 -12.34 -8.22 -2.08
CA ILE A 116 -11.69 -7.62 -3.24
C ILE A 116 -10.63 -8.55 -3.81
N ILE A 117 -9.77 -9.12 -2.98
CA ILE A 117 -8.67 -9.98 -3.42
C ILE A 117 -9.13 -11.35 -3.93
N ASP A 118 -10.31 -11.80 -3.52
CA ASP A 118 -10.88 -13.07 -3.98
C ASP A 118 -11.03 -13.11 -5.51
N LYS A 119 -11.35 -11.98 -6.12
CA LYS A 119 -11.42 -11.83 -7.60
C LYS A 119 -10.08 -12.08 -8.30
N TYR A 120 -8.97 -11.97 -7.57
CA TYR A 120 -7.62 -12.18 -8.07
C TYR A 120 -7.05 -13.54 -7.63
N GLN A 121 -7.89 -14.45 -7.16
CA GLN A 121 -7.49 -15.75 -6.63
C GLN A 121 -6.50 -15.64 -5.45
N LEU A 122 -6.55 -14.54 -4.73
CA LEU A 122 -5.77 -14.31 -3.51
C LEU A 122 -6.64 -14.56 -2.29
N LYS A 123 -6.06 -15.07 -1.22
CA LYS A 123 -6.76 -15.34 0.05
C LYS A 123 -5.95 -14.88 1.24
N ILE A 124 -6.64 -14.41 2.26
CA ILE A 124 -6.06 -14.17 3.59
C ILE A 124 -6.51 -15.33 4.47
N LYS A 125 -5.60 -16.22 4.82
CA LYS A 125 -5.84 -17.36 5.69
C LYS A 125 -5.42 -17.06 7.13
N GLY A 126 -6.14 -17.63 8.06
CA GLY A 126 -5.88 -17.55 9.49
C GLY A 126 -7.04 -16.90 10.24
N LYS A 127 -6.96 -17.01 11.56
CA LYS A 127 -7.89 -16.38 12.50
C LYS A 127 -7.20 -15.21 13.18
N ALA A 128 -7.99 -14.24 13.65
CA ALA A 128 -7.48 -13.04 14.31
C ALA A 128 -6.47 -13.34 15.45
N ASN A 129 -6.66 -14.45 16.15
CA ASN A 129 -5.82 -14.84 17.32
C ASN A 129 -4.59 -15.70 16.96
N THR A 130 -4.54 -16.28 15.76
CA THR A 130 -3.47 -17.19 15.33
C THR A 130 -2.56 -16.60 14.24
N GLY A 131 -2.88 -15.41 13.80
CA GLY A 131 -2.16 -14.72 12.75
C GLY A 131 -2.74 -14.96 11.35
N LEU A 132 -2.53 -13.98 10.49
CA LEU A 132 -3.03 -13.91 9.12
C LEU A 132 -1.89 -14.03 8.14
N ARG A 133 -2.14 -14.74 7.02
CA ARG A 133 -1.21 -14.86 5.89
C ARG A 133 -1.92 -14.59 4.58
N LEU A 134 -1.26 -13.86 3.69
CA LEU A 134 -1.69 -13.73 2.31
C LEU A 134 -1.24 -14.95 1.51
N ILE A 135 -2.17 -15.61 0.84
CA ILE A 135 -1.94 -16.81 0.02
C ILE A 135 -2.33 -16.50 -1.43
N GLY A 136 -1.41 -16.79 -2.34
CA GLY A 136 -1.60 -16.61 -3.77
C GLY A 136 -0.26 -16.58 -4.50
N ASP A 137 -0.30 -16.68 -5.82
CA ASP A 137 0.92 -16.59 -6.62
C ASP A 137 1.31 -15.13 -6.91
N GLU A 138 2.56 -14.95 -7.31
CA GLU A 138 3.14 -13.64 -7.57
C GLU A 138 2.43 -12.88 -8.70
N LEU A 139 1.97 -13.58 -9.73
CA LEU A 139 1.26 -12.94 -10.84
C LEU A 139 -0.03 -12.28 -10.38
N HIS A 140 -0.85 -12.99 -9.60
CA HIS A 140 -2.10 -12.47 -9.08
C HIS A 140 -1.89 -11.32 -8.07
N ILE A 141 -0.84 -11.40 -7.25
CA ILE A 141 -0.43 -10.31 -6.38
C ILE A 141 -0.09 -9.05 -7.19
N ARG A 142 0.69 -9.18 -8.25
CA ARG A 142 1.04 -8.06 -9.14
C ARG A 142 -0.16 -7.46 -9.84
N LEU A 143 -1.07 -8.30 -10.33
CA LEU A 143 -2.31 -7.84 -10.97
C LEU A 143 -3.18 -7.05 -10.00
N PHE A 144 -3.35 -7.54 -8.79
CA PHE A 144 -4.09 -6.82 -7.75
C PHE A 144 -3.48 -5.44 -7.45
N ILE A 145 -2.16 -5.39 -7.27
CA ILE A 145 -1.44 -4.14 -7.00
C ILE A 145 -1.65 -3.12 -8.13
N LEU A 146 -1.49 -3.56 -9.38
CA LEU A 146 -1.64 -2.70 -10.55
C LEU A 146 -3.05 -2.12 -10.70
N GLU A 147 -4.08 -2.88 -10.35
CA GLU A 147 -5.46 -2.46 -10.55
C GLU A 147 -6.07 -1.71 -9.36
N ASN A 148 -5.57 -1.93 -8.14
CA ASN A 148 -6.21 -1.42 -6.91
C ASN A 148 -5.33 -0.50 -6.07
N ILE A 149 -4.02 -0.57 -6.18
CA ILE A 149 -3.10 0.22 -5.35
C ILE A 149 -2.42 1.33 -6.16
N TYR A 150 -2.20 1.11 -7.44
CA TYR A 150 -1.63 2.12 -8.35
C TYR A 150 -2.66 2.75 -9.26
#